data_9c5c2d086825bd6f52a798f31e97c1cf
#
_entry.id   9c5c2d086825bd6f52a798f31e97c1cf
#
_cell.length_a   1.000
_cell.length_b   1.000
_cell.length_c   1.000
_cell.angle_alpha   90.00
_cell.angle_beta   90.00
_cell.angle_gamma   90.00
#
_symmetry.space_group_name_H-M   'P 1'
#
loop_
_entity.id
_entity.type
_entity.pdbx_description
1 polymer ?
#
loop_
_entity_poly.entity_id
_entity_poly.type
_entity_poly.pdbx_seq_one_letter_code
_entity_poly.pdbx_strand_id
1 'polypeptide(L)'
;MSNAHIISFFGQNTGIIIKSASKFNSFMFIQCIKKNQHGKWEKPTFNQGRTIKFTLEEMIMILQVLYRKTLNWKSFHTYNEKTTPFSFSWEDEEAKVLWVTVADYSKVLNFAQVEIFRLLLRHLVEEKIIYSTSYTKKNSINNDNSEKELIQQIEHCDELHENEQITYEGKNDILKNMTKIKATLAGETEKAILLNFGANESFWIPKSSIYNQYLPRKNFNQFFLIDNWVLEKNNIHF
;
A
#
# COMPACT_ATOMS: atom_id res chain seq x y z
N MET A 1 17.64 -10.23 4.49
CA MET A 1 16.63 -10.52 5.53
C MET A 1 15.28 -10.02 5.03
N SER A 2 14.26 -10.87 5.04
CA SER A 2 12.90 -10.47 4.68
C SER A 2 12.39 -9.43 5.67
N ASN A 3 11.93 -8.25 5.17
CA ASN A 3 11.31 -7.19 5.96
C ASN A 3 9.78 -7.35 5.99
N ALA A 4 9.29 -8.53 5.65
CA ALA A 4 7.87 -8.85 5.63
C ALA A 4 7.41 -9.35 7.00
N HIS A 5 6.26 -8.87 7.44
CA HIS A 5 5.60 -9.33 8.65
C HIS A 5 4.27 -9.98 8.28
N ILE A 6 4.03 -11.16 8.86
CA ILE A 6 2.78 -11.88 8.69
C ILE A 6 2.37 -12.54 10.00
N ILE A 7 1.12 -12.37 10.40
CA ILE A 7 0.52 -13.08 11.52
C ILE A 7 -0.91 -13.48 11.20
N SER A 8 -1.36 -14.60 11.72
CA SER A 8 -2.70 -15.12 11.48
C SER A 8 -3.40 -15.43 12.81
N PHE A 9 -4.65 -15.02 12.92
CA PHE A 9 -5.52 -15.32 14.05
C PHE A 9 -6.72 -16.13 13.57
N PHE A 10 -6.66 -17.43 13.77
CA PHE A 10 -7.75 -18.35 13.42
C PHE A 10 -8.75 -18.51 14.55
N GLY A 11 -10.01 -18.63 14.20
CA GLY A 11 -11.10 -19.08 15.05
C GLY A 11 -11.68 -20.40 14.53
N GLN A 12 -12.88 -20.77 15.01
CA GLN A 12 -13.53 -21.98 14.54
C GLN A 12 -13.90 -21.90 13.06
N ASN A 13 -14.51 -20.77 12.63
CA ASN A 13 -15.06 -20.60 11.28
C ASN A 13 -14.48 -19.41 10.53
N THR A 14 -13.85 -18.45 11.20
CA THR A 14 -13.27 -17.24 10.60
C THR A 14 -11.86 -17.04 11.05
N GLY A 15 -11.03 -16.50 10.15
CA GLY A 15 -9.65 -16.12 10.42
C GLY A 15 -9.32 -14.78 9.80
N ILE A 16 -8.38 -14.08 10.41
CA ILE A 16 -7.75 -12.90 9.82
C ILE A 16 -6.25 -13.11 9.73
N ILE A 17 -5.68 -12.58 8.66
CA ILE A 17 -4.24 -12.62 8.38
C ILE A 17 -3.80 -11.17 8.17
N ILE A 18 -2.87 -10.71 8.98
CA ILE A 18 -2.28 -9.38 8.90
C ILE A 18 -0.95 -9.51 8.17
N LYS A 19 -0.76 -8.74 7.11
CA LYS A 19 0.43 -8.79 6.26
C LYS A 19 1.01 -7.40 6.03
N SER A 20 2.32 -7.29 6.19
CA SER A 20 3.11 -6.16 5.73
C SER A 20 4.22 -6.72 4.84
N ALA A 21 4.14 -6.49 3.54
CA ALA A 21 5.07 -7.08 2.57
C ALA A 21 6.46 -6.44 2.66
N SER A 22 6.54 -5.15 3.00
CA SER A 22 7.80 -4.42 3.09
C SER A 22 7.71 -3.27 4.09
N LYS A 23 8.82 -2.96 4.74
CA LYS A 23 8.96 -1.77 5.60
C LYS A 23 8.87 -0.45 4.81
N PHE A 24 9.15 -0.49 3.51
CA PHE A 24 9.11 0.69 2.64
C PHE A 24 7.69 1.04 2.16
N ASN A 25 6.72 0.12 2.31
CA ASN A 25 5.33 0.38 1.96
C ASN A 25 4.63 1.11 3.10
N SER A 26 3.95 2.23 2.82
CA SER A 26 3.17 3.01 3.81
C SER A 26 1.82 2.38 4.15
N PHE A 27 1.64 1.08 3.92
CA PHE A 27 0.38 0.37 4.13
C PHE A 27 0.60 -1.06 4.63
N MET A 28 -0.48 -1.68 5.09
CA MET A 28 -0.56 -3.10 5.39
C MET A 28 -1.85 -3.70 4.80
N PHE A 29 -1.94 -5.03 4.76
CA PHE A 29 -3.15 -5.74 4.39
C PHE A 29 -3.73 -6.52 5.56
N ILE A 30 -5.06 -6.56 5.63
CA ILE A 30 -5.80 -7.53 6.43
C ILE A 30 -6.61 -8.40 5.48
N GLN A 31 -6.36 -9.71 5.52
CA GLN A 31 -7.11 -10.71 4.77
C GLN A 31 -8.05 -11.46 5.71
N CYS A 32 -9.32 -11.50 5.37
CA CYS A 32 -10.36 -12.23 6.10
C CYS A 32 -10.74 -13.48 5.31
N ILE A 33 -10.83 -14.61 6.00
CA ILE A 33 -11.18 -15.90 5.41
C ILE A 33 -12.19 -16.63 6.29
N LYS A 34 -13.01 -17.48 5.68
CA LYS A 34 -13.98 -18.38 6.33
C LYS A 34 -13.69 -19.83 6.00
N LYS A 35 -14.23 -20.73 6.82
CA LYS A 35 -14.41 -22.12 6.40
C LYS A 35 -15.65 -22.24 5.53
N ASN A 36 -15.53 -23.00 4.46
CA ASN A 36 -16.66 -23.37 3.63
C ASN A 36 -17.50 -24.49 4.30
N GLN A 37 -18.62 -24.88 3.69
CA GLN A 37 -19.51 -25.95 4.19
C GLN A 37 -18.82 -27.31 4.39
N HIS A 38 -17.68 -27.55 3.73
CA HIS A 38 -16.87 -28.76 3.86
C HIS A 38 -15.74 -28.63 4.90
N GLY A 39 -15.76 -27.57 5.73
CA GLY A 39 -14.73 -27.31 6.73
C GLY A 39 -13.35 -26.87 6.20
N LYS A 40 -13.24 -26.63 4.90
CA LYS A 40 -11.99 -26.12 4.27
C LYS A 40 -11.94 -24.60 4.31
N TRP A 41 -10.76 -24.06 4.62
CA TRP A 41 -10.52 -22.63 4.60
C TRP A 41 -10.54 -22.07 3.17
N GLU A 42 -11.15 -20.91 3.00
CA GLU A 42 -11.00 -20.09 1.80
C GLU A 42 -9.52 -19.80 1.53
N LYS A 43 -9.17 -19.79 0.25
CA LYS A 43 -7.80 -19.53 -0.21
C LYS A 43 -7.74 -18.20 -0.94
N PRO A 44 -7.08 -17.17 -0.37
CA PRO A 44 -6.94 -15.87 -1.02
C PRO A 44 -6.31 -15.93 -2.42
N THR A 45 -5.40 -16.90 -2.65
CA THR A 45 -4.80 -17.15 -3.97
C THR A 45 -5.80 -17.54 -5.07
N PHE A 46 -7.01 -17.94 -4.70
CA PHE A 46 -8.12 -18.23 -5.63
C PHE A 46 -9.20 -17.15 -5.58
N ASN A 47 -8.88 -15.91 -5.22
CA ASN A 47 -9.82 -14.81 -5.04
C ASN A 47 -10.96 -15.11 -4.03
N GLN A 48 -10.70 -16.00 -3.08
CA GLN A 48 -11.61 -16.30 -1.98
C GLN A 48 -11.23 -15.47 -0.75
N GLY A 49 -12.22 -15.18 0.07
CA GLY A 49 -12.01 -14.30 1.21
C GLY A 49 -12.12 -12.81 0.85
N ARG A 50 -11.70 -11.97 1.75
CA ARG A 50 -11.71 -10.52 1.55
C ARG A 50 -10.38 -9.93 2.01
N THR A 51 -9.75 -9.16 1.14
CA THR A 51 -8.51 -8.44 1.47
C THR A 51 -8.79 -6.95 1.47
N ILE A 52 -8.33 -6.26 2.51
CA ILE A 52 -8.37 -4.80 2.63
C ILE A 52 -6.96 -4.28 2.85
N LYS A 53 -6.63 -3.19 2.16
CA LYS A 53 -5.39 -2.41 2.31
C LYS A 53 -5.66 -1.27 3.30
N PHE A 54 -4.86 -1.17 4.34
CA PHE A 54 -4.92 -0.10 5.33
C PHE A 54 -3.74 0.84 5.18
N THR A 55 -4.02 2.12 5.01
CA THR A 55 -3.02 3.19 4.97
C THR A 55 -2.36 3.41 6.34
N LEU A 56 -1.28 4.17 6.38
CA LEU A 56 -0.61 4.51 7.63
C LEU A 56 -1.54 5.25 8.61
N GLU A 57 -2.37 6.15 8.09
CA GLU A 57 -3.38 6.88 8.88
C GLU A 57 -4.41 5.94 9.49
N GLU A 58 -4.91 4.99 8.70
CA GLU A 58 -5.88 3.99 9.16
C GLU A 58 -5.25 3.02 10.18
N MET A 59 -3.98 2.67 10.01
CA MET A 59 -3.24 1.90 11.00
C MET A 59 -3.19 2.63 12.35
N ILE A 60 -3.02 3.96 12.35
CA ILE A 60 -3.08 4.77 13.56
C ILE A 60 -4.49 4.76 14.17
N MET A 61 -5.55 4.85 13.35
CA MET A 61 -6.92 4.77 13.85
C MET A 61 -7.22 3.41 14.50
N ILE A 62 -6.75 2.32 13.91
CA ILE A 62 -6.82 0.99 14.54
C ILE A 62 -6.08 0.99 15.88
N LEU A 63 -4.89 1.58 15.95
CA LEU A 63 -4.14 1.68 17.22
C LEU A 63 -4.91 2.46 18.29
N GLN A 64 -5.67 3.53 17.94
CA GLN A 64 -6.49 4.23 18.92
C GLN A 64 -7.53 3.29 19.57
N VAL A 65 -8.14 2.41 18.75
CA VAL A 65 -9.06 1.38 19.27
C VAL A 65 -8.31 0.36 20.14
N LEU A 66 -7.18 -0.18 19.66
CA LEU A 66 -6.39 -1.18 20.39
C LEU A 66 -5.84 -0.64 21.72
N TYR A 67 -5.56 0.69 21.81
CA TYR A 67 -5.21 1.37 23.05
C TYR A 67 -6.41 1.78 23.91
N ARG A 68 -7.64 1.45 23.49
CA ARG A 68 -8.90 1.81 24.19
C ARG A 68 -9.11 3.32 24.33
N LYS A 69 -8.47 4.12 23.46
CA LYS A 69 -8.73 5.57 23.40
C LYS A 69 -10.07 5.87 22.74
N THR A 70 -10.53 4.96 21.89
CA THR A 70 -11.88 4.92 21.33
C THR A 70 -12.40 3.49 21.44
N LEU A 71 -13.70 3.31 21.71
CA LEU A 71 -14.30 1.97 21.81
C LEU A 71 -14.54 1.33 20.46
N ASN A 72 -14.67 2.14 19.42
CA ASN A 72 -14.87 1.64 18.07
C ASN A 72 -14.34 2.61 17.03
N TRP A 73 -14.02 2.04 15.86
CA TRP A 73 -13.77 2.78 14.65
C TRP A 73 -14.36 2.03 13.47
N LYS A 74 -15.16 2.75 12.66
CA LYS A 74 -15.83 2.20 11.46
C LYS A 74 -15.51 3.09 10.29
N SER A 75 -15.26 2.47 9.12
CA SER A 75 -15.06 3.17 7.86
C SER A 75 -15.38 2.22 6.71
N PHE A 76 -15.11 2.66 5.49
CA PHE A 76 -15.31 1.84 4.30
C PHE A 76 -14.29 2.21 3.22
N HIS A 77 -13.99 1.24 2.36
CA HIS A 77 -13.26 1.49 1.12
C HIS A 77 -14.19 1.28 -0.06
N THR A 78 -14.10 2.16 -1.05
CA THR A 78 -14.80 1.99 -2.32
C THR A 78 -13.80 1.66 -3.40
N TYR A 79 -14.02 0.54 -4.08
CA TYR A 79 -13.21 0.07 -5.19
C TYR A 79 -14.11 -0.51 -6.29
N ASN A 80 -13.96 -0.03 -7.53
CA ASN A 80 -14.81 -0.43 -8.68
C ASN A 80 -16.31 -0.46 -8.31
N GLU A 81 -16.82 0.67 -7.78
CA GLU A 81 -18.21 0.86 -7.35
C GLU A 81 -18.69 -0.07 -6.21
N LYS A 82 -17.81 -0.94 -5.71
CA LYS A 82 -18.11 -1.81 -4.58
C LYS A 82 -17.57 -1.21 -3.29
N THR A 83 -18.48 -0.89 -2.38
CA THR A 83 -18.13 -0.42 -1.05
C THR A 83 -17.92 -1.60 -0.11
N THR A 84 -16.78 -1.63 0.55
CA THR A 84 -16.41 -2.63 1.55
C THR A 84 -16.33 -1.97 2.93
N PRO A 85 -17.35 -2.09 3.77
CA PRO A 85 -17.33 -1.57 5.12
C PRO A 85 -16.42 -2.40 6.00
N PHE A 86 -15.79 -1.75 7.00
CA PHE A 86 -15.02 -2.42 8.02
C PHE A 86 -15.15 -1.72 9.37
N SER A 87 -14.92 -2.48 10.42
CA SER A 87 -14.96 -1.95 11.78
C SER A 87 -14.02 -2.71 12.72
N PHE A 88 -13.51 -1.96 13.71
CA PHE A 88 -12.83 -2.48 14.88
C PHE A 88 -13.63 -1.97 16.09
N SER A 89 -14.16 -2.86 16.90
CA SER A 89 -14.98 -2.47 18.05
C SER A 89 -14.80 -3.40 19.24
N TRP A 90 -14.62 -2.81 20.40
CA TRP A 90 -14.72 -3.54 21.66
C TRP A 90 -16.16 -3.96 21.91
N GLU A 91 -16.35 -5.15 22.48
CA GLU A 91 -17.68 -5.69 22.75
C GLU A 91 -18.40 -4.88 23.83
N ASP A 92 -17.65 -4.47 24.85
CA ASP A 92 -18.13 -3.71 25.99
C ASP A 92 -17.07 -2.74 26.52
N GLU A 93 -17.42 -1.96 27.55
CA GLU A 93 -16.51 -1.03 28.23
C GLU A 93 -15.36 -1.74 28.96
N GLU A 94 -15.55 -2.99 29.38
CA GLU A 94 -14.50 -3.80 29.99
C GLU A 94 -13.43 -4.21 28.98
N ALA A 95 -13.75 -4.11 27.70
CA ALA A 95 -12.82 -4.31 26.59
C ALA A 95 -12.08 -5.67 26.66
N LYS A 96 -12.83 -6.75 26.94
CA LYS A 96 -12.28 -8.12 27.02
C LYS A 96 -12.02 -8.74 25.65
N VAL A 97 -12.88 -8.44 24.70
CA VAL A 97 -12.80 -8.98 23.32
C VAL A 97 -12.97 -7.87 22.30
N LEU A 98 -12.22 -7.98 21.22
CA LEU A 98 -12.28 -7.06 20.10
C LEU A 98 -12.91 -7.75 18.89
N TRP A 99 -13.92 -7.14 18.30
CA TRP A 99 -14.50 -7.52 17.04
C TRP A 99 -13.77 -6.81 15.89
N VAL A 100 -13.32 -7.59 14.92
CA VAL A 100 -12.82 -7.11 13.63
C VAL A 100 -13.76 -7.58 12.56
N THR A 101 -14.44 -6.65 11.90
CA THR A 101 -15.42 -6.94 10.86
C THR A 101 -14.98 -6.30 9.55
N VAL A 102 -15.05 -7.06 8.47
CA VAL A 102 -14.72 -6.62 7.10
C VAL A 102 -15.80 -7.19 6.17
N ALA A 103 -16.67 -6.36 5.67
CA ALA A 103 -17.86 -6.77 4.92
C ALA A 103 -18.67 -7.80 5.72
N ASP A 104 -18.82 -9.01 5.19
CA ASP A 104 -19.52 -10.14 5.80
C ASP A 104 -18.62 -11.08 6.64
N TYR A 105 -17.35 -10.68 6.87
CA TYR A 105 -16.40 -11.43 7.68
C TYR A 105 -16.27 -10.79 9.06
N SER A 106 -16.55 -11.55 10.12
CA SER A 106 -16.36 -11.12 11.50
C SER A 106 -15.46 -12.08 12.26
N LYS A 107 -14.49 -11.54 12.96
CA LYS A 107 -13.56 -12.29 13.80
C LYS A 107 -13.43 -11.64 15.17
N VAL A 108 -13.68 -12.44 16.21
CA VAL A 108 -13.40 -12.06 17.59
C VAL A 108 -11.94 -12.35 17.92
N LEU A 109 -11.27 -11.37 18.47
CA LEU A 109 -9.93 -11.49 19.04
C LEU A 109 -10.02 -11.48 20.56
N ASN A 110 -9.45 -12.49 21.20
CA ASN A 110 -9.29 -12.53 22.65
C ASN A 110 -8.15 -11.59 23.10
N PHE A 111 -8.04 -11.40 24.43
CA PHE A 111 -7.06 -10.51 25.02
C PHE A 111 -5.63 -10.74 24.48
N ALA A 112 -5.14 -11.98 24.44
CA ALA A 112 -3.79 -12.28 23.96
C ALA A 112 -3.61 -11.94 22.48
N GLN A 113 -4.59 -12.25 21.64
CA GLN A 113 -4.57 -11.94 20.20
C GLN A 113 -4.59 -10.42 19.97
N VAL A 114 -5.39 -9.70 20.75
CA VAL A 114 -5.42 -8.22 20.69
C VAL A 114 -4.08 -7.64 21.07
N GLU A 115 -3.45 -8.16 22.12
CA GLU A 115 -2.16 -7.66 22.61
C GLU A 115 -1.04 -7.90 21.58
N ILE A 116 -1.01 -9.08 20.97
CA ILE A 116 -0.08 -9.39 19.87
C ILE A 116 -0.34 -8.45 18.67
N PHE A 117 -1.60 -8.24 18.31
CA PHE A 117 -1.95 -7.34 17.21
C PHE A 117 -1.52 -5.89 17.52
N ARG A 118 -1.76 -5.42 18.73
CA ARG A 118 -1.38 -4.08 19.18
C ARG A 118 0.13 -3.86 19.09
N LEU A 119 0.93 -4.82 19.60
CA LEU A 119 2.39 -4.76 19.57
C LEU A 119 2.92 -4.79 18.14
N LEU A 120 2.40 -5.71 17.30
CA LEU A 120 2.77 -5.77 15.89
C LEU A 120 2.42 -4.49 15.15
N LEU A 121 1.19 -4.00 15.31
CA LEU A 121 0.74 -2.81 14.58
C LEU A 121 1.53 -1.55 14.98
N ARG A 122 1.85 -1.40 16.28
CA ARG A 122 2.75 -0.33 16.74
C ARG A 122 4.11 -0.43 16.06
N HIS A 123 4.71 -1.62 16.05
CA HIS A 123 5.99 -1.84 15.38
C HIS A 123 5.91 -1.51 13.89
N LEU A 124 4.86 -1.95 13.18
CA LEU A 124 4.67 -1.66 11.77
C LEU A 124 4.53 -0.15 11.49
N VAL A 125 3.80 0.58 12.33
CA VAL A 125 3.64 2.04 12.18
C VAL A 125 4.99 2.73 12.37
N GLU A 126 5.73 2.40 13.43
CA GLU A 126 7.06 2.96 13.70
C GLU A 126 8.04 2.65 12.54
N GLU A 127 8.07 1.40 12.08
CA GLU A 127 8.91 0.97 10.95
C GLU A 127 8.56 1.74 9.67
N LYS A 128 7.28 1.84 9.33
CA LYS A 128 6.84 2.55 8.13
C LYS A 128 7.10 4.05 8.20
N ILE A 129 6.94 4.69 9.35
CA ILE A 129 7.31 6.08 9.53
C ILE A 129 8.81 6.27 9.24
N ILE A 130 9.66 5.39 9.77
CA ILE A 130 11.11 5.49 9.57
C ILE A 130 11.51 5.25 8.12
N TYR A 131 10.96 4.23 7.46
CA TYR A 131 11.45 3.76 6.17
C TYR A 131 10.64 4.22 4.96
N SER A 132 9.32 4.41 5.09
CA SER A 132 8.51 4.85 3.96
C SER A 132 8.40 6.37 3.83
N THR A 133 8.65 7.11 4.92
CA THR A 133 8.63 8.57 4.91
C THR A 133 10.02 9.20 4.89
N SER A 134 11.07 8.42 5.21
CA SER A 134 12.44 8.92 5.20
C SER A 134 13.00 8.98 3.79
N TYR A 135 13.54 10.13 3.41
CA TYR A 135 14.36 10.29 2.22
C TYR A 135 15.75 9.72 2.49
N THR A 136 15.93 8.41 2.33
CA THR A 136 17.29 7.81 2.35
C THR A 136 17.88 7.87 0.95
N LYS A 137 18.92 8.69 0.77
CA LYS A 137 19.85 8.58 -0.34
C LYS A 137 20.45 7.17 -0.26
N LYS A 138 19.98 6.22 -1.06
CA LYS A 138 20.57 4.88 -1.15
C LYS A 138 21.98 5.02 -1.68
N ASN A 139 22.97 4.93 -0.78
CA ASN A 139 24.34 4.59 -1.17
C ASN A 139 24.29 3.14 -1.68
N SER A 140 24.67 2.99 -2.93
CA SER A 140 24.87 1.74 -3.64
C SER A 140 25.80 0.80 -2.86
N ILE A 141 25.27 -0.32 -2.40
CA ILE A 141 26.05 -1.50 -2.06
C ILE A 141 25.47 -2.65 -2.89
N ASN A 142 26.34 -3.19 -3.73
CA ASN A 142 26.13 -4.30 -4.64
C ASN A 142 25.57 -5.53 -3.92
N ASN A 143 24.42 -6.05 -4.37
CA ASN A 143 24.03 -7.44 -4.22
C ASN A 143 23.05 -7.83 -5.33
N ASP A 144 23.59 -8.48 -6.36
CA ASP A 144 22.91 -8.83 -7.62
C ASP A 144 21.80 -9.89 -7.53
N ASN A 145 21.62 -10.57 -6.39
CA ASN A 145 20.66 -11.68 -6.29
C ASN A 145 19.34 -11.35 -5.58
N SER A 146 19.28 -10.30 -4.79
CA SER A 146 18.03 -9.86 -4.14
C SER A 146 17.13 -8.98 -5.03
N GLU A 147 17.70 -8.43 -6.11
CA GLU A 147 16.98 -7.59 -7.07
C GLU A 147 16.03 -8.38 -7.97
N LYS A 148 16.38 -9.62 -8.33
CA LYS A 148 15.51 -10.46 -9.19
C LYS A 148 14.26 -10.94 -8.46
N GLU A 149 14.35 -11.28 -7.18
CA GLU A 149 13.18 -11.65 -6.35
C GLU A 149 12.29 -10.44 -6.06
N LEU A 150 12.88 -9.24 -5.91
CA LEU A 150 12.13 -8.01 -5.71
C LEU A 150 11.38 -7.58 -6.97
N ILE A 151 11.99 -7.76 -8.15
CA ILE A 151 11.37 -7.46 -9.45
C ILE A 151 10.20 -8.40 -9.72
N GLN A 152 10.31 -9.70 -9.46
CA GLN A 152 9.19 -10.64 -9.59
C GLN A 152 8.04 -10.34 -8.62
N GLN A 153 8.35 -9.87 -7.39
CA GLN A 153 7.32 -9.47 -6.44
C GLN A 153 6.66 -8.12 -6.82
N ILE A 154 7.40 -7.21 -7.44
CA ILE A 154 6.87 -5.93 -7.93
C ILE A 154 6.02 -6.16 -9.19
N GLU A 155 6.44 -7.00 -10.12
CA GLU A 155 5.66 -7.34 -11.31
C GLU A 155 4.34 -8.03 -10.95
N HIS A 156 4.34 -8.88 -9.93
CA HIS A 156 3.09 -9.50 -9.43
C HIS A 156 2.21 -8.55 -8.60
N CYS A 157 2.78 -7.49 -8.03
CA CYS A 157 2.02 -6.41 -7.38
C CYS A 157 1.50 -5.38 -8.40
N ASP A 158 2.22 -5.13 -9.49
CA ASP A 158 1.82 -4.18 -10.53
C ASP A 158 0.61 -4.68 -11.34
N GLU A 159 0.46 -5.99 -11.56
CA GLU A 159 -0.77 -6.57 -12.11
C GLU A 159 -2.01 -6.36 -11.22
N LEU A 160 -1.81 -6.12 -9.90
CA LEU A 160 -2.88 -5.76 -8.96
C LEU A 160 -3.11 -4.24 -8.88
N HIS A 161 -2.19 -3.41 -9.39
CA HIS A 161 -2.26 -1.94 -9.31
C HIS A 161 -2.83 -1.24 -10.55
N GLU A 162 -3.02 -1.94 -11.67
CA GLU A 162 -3.59 -1.31 -12.88
C GLU A 162 -5.06 -0.86 -12.73
N ASN A 163 -5.73 -1.16 -11.61
CA ASN A 163 -7.13 -0.86 -11.40
C ASN A 163 -7.50 -0.10 -10.12
N GLU A 164 -6.56 0.45 -9.37
CA GLU A 164 -6.91 1.25 -8.18
C GLU A 164 -7.01 2.75 -8.53
N GLN A 165 -8.15 3.18 -9.04
CA GLN A 165 -8.57 4.59 -8.98
C GLN A 165 -9.14 4.86 -7.58
N ILE A 166 -8.34 5.50 -6.73
CA ILE A 166 -8.81 6.05 -5.46
C ILE A 166 -9.57 7.34 -5.79
N THR A 167 -10.89 7.29 -5.78
CA THR A 167 -11.73 8.48 -5.86
C THR A 167 -11.80 9.14 -4.48
N TYR A 168 -10.95 10.13 -4.24
CA TYR A 168 -11.21 11.17 -3.26
C TYR A 168 -12.02 12.25 -3.95
N GLU A 169 -13.26 12.50 -3.53
CA GLU A 169 -13.99 13.71 -3.89
C GLU A 169 -13.17 14.92 -3.39
N GLY A 170 -12.55 15.64 -4.30
CA GLY A 170 -11.69 16.79 -4.05
C GLY A 170 -10.36 16.81 -4.81
N LYS A 171 -9.96 15.73 -5.50
CA LYS A 171 -8.72 15.67 -6.31
C LYS A 171 -8.94 15.58 -7.82
N ASN A 172 -10.18 15.61 -8.30
CA ASN A 172 -10.47 15.48 -9.73
C ASN A 172 -9.89 16.61 -10.61
N ASP A 173 -9.57 17.78 -10.03
CA ASP A 173 -8.96 18.87 -10.79
C ASP A 173 -7.43 18.72 -10.91
N ILE A 174 -6.78 18.02 -10.02
CA ILE A 174 -5.32 17.83 -10.06
C ILE A 174 -4.94 16.75 -11.08
N LEU A 175 -5.69 15.66 -11.17
CA LEU A 175 -5.42 14.56 -12.12
C LEU A 175 -5.73 14.93 -13.58
N LYS A 176 -6.58 15.92 -13.85
CA LYS A 176 -6.86 16.42 -15.20
C LYS A 176 -5.67 17.11 -15.86
N ASN A 177 -4.67 17.53 -15.07
CA ASN A 177 -3.52 18.29 -15.55
C ASN A 177 -2.23 17.50 -15.60
N MET A 178 -2.27 16.17 -15.45
CA MET A 178 -1.10 15.30 -15.43
C MET A 178 -1.24 14.15 -16.43
N THR A 179 -0.12 13.77 -17.04
CA THR A 179 -0.07 12.63 -17.95
C THR A 179 0.95 11.60 -17.48
N LYS A 180 0.59 10.31 -17.59
CA LYS A 180 1.48 9.18 -17.31
C LYS A 180 2.25 8.84 -18.57
N ILE A 181 3.57 9.04 -18.55
CA ILE A 181 4.46 8.85 -19.68
C ILE A 181 5.55 7.83 -19.33
N LYS A 182 5.90 7.00 -20.29
CA LYS A 182 6.99 6.04 -20.20
C LYS A 182 8.28 6.66 -20.75
N ALA A 183 9.33 6.72 -19.92
CA ALA A 183 10.61 7.31 -20.29
C ALA A 183 11.77 6.65 -19.57
N THR A 184 13.01 6.89 -20.05
CA THR A 184 14.22 6.45 -19.38
C THR A 184 14.94 7.64 -18.73
N LEU A 185 15.45 7.42 -17.51
CA LEU A 185 16.27 8.40 -16.82
C LEU A 185 17.66 8.42 -17.43
N ALA A 186 18.03 9.54 -18.06
CA ALA A 186 19.35 9.76 -18.65
C ALA A 186 20.31 10.52 -17.71
N GLY A 187 19.77 11.43 -16.89
CA GLY A 187 20.55 12.23 -15.95
C GLY A 187 19.71 12.82 -14.83
N GLU A 188 20.37 13.25 -13.77
CA GLU A 188 19.70 13.82 -12.60
C GLU A 188 20.54 14.93 -11.99
N THR A 189 19.87 16.01 -11.59
CA THR A 189 20.43 17.10 -10.79
C THR A 189 19.63 17.24 -9.49
N GLU A 190 19.99 18.19 -8.64
CA GLU A 190 19.24 18.46 -7.42
C GLU A 190 17.77 18.85 -7.70
N LYS A 191 17.53 19.64 -8.76
CA LYS A 191 16.21 20.24 -9.06
C LYS A 191 15.48 19.64 -10.25
N ALA A 192 16.15 18.88 -11.13
CA ALA A 192 15.57 18.35 -12.35
C ALA A 192 16.14 16.99 -12.72
N ILE A 193 15.39 16.24 -13.53
CA ILE A 193 15.82 14.98 -14.14
C ILE A 193 15.81 15.10 -15.66
N LEU A 194 16.77 14.46 -16.31
CA LEU A 194 16.83 14.35 -17.77
C LEU A 194 16.13 13.05 -18.16
N LEU A 195 15.00 13.17 -18.83
CA LEU A 195 14.22 12.04 -19.32
C LEU A 195 14.39 11.88 -20.83
N ASN A 196 14.63 10.66 -21.28
CA ASN A 196 14.64 10.27 -22.68
C ASN A 196 13.31 9.57 -23.00
N PHE A 197 12.55 10.15 -23.93
CA PHE A 197 11.22 9.68 -24.35
C PHE A 197 11.25 8.75 -25.57
N GLY A 198 12.44 8.38 -26.04
CA GLY A 198 12.65 7.63 -27.29
C GLY A 198 13.09 8.57 -28.43
N ALA A 199 13.41 8.00 -29.60
CA ALA A 199 13.87 8.74 -30.80
C ALA A 199 14.98 9.77 -30.57
N ASN A 200 15.84 9.57 -29.54
CA ASN A 200 16.91 10.49 -29.11
C ASN A 200 16.44 11.85 -28.58
N GLU A 201 15.20 12.00 -28.21
CA GLU A 201 14.68 13.21 -27.58
C GLU A 201 14.80 13.13 -26.06
N SER A 202 15.59 14.03 -25.49
CA SER A 202 15.80 14.10 -24.03
C SER A 202 15.52 15.51 -23.53
N PHE A 203 14.69 15.61 -22.47
CA PHE A 203 14.28 16.88 -21.88
C PHE A 203 14.54 16.91 -20.38
N TRP A 204 14.92 18.10 -19.89
CA TRP A 204 15.03 18.35 -18.47
C TRP A 204 13.66 18.65 -17.86
N ILE A 205 13.21 17.78 -16.97
CA ILE A 205 11.93 17.89 -16.28
C ILE A 205 12.18 18.30 -14.82
N PRO A 206 11.58 19.37 -14.31
CA PRO A 206 11.69 19.75 -12.90
C PRO A 206 11.14 18.65 -11.99
N LYS A 207 11.83 18.32 -10.93
CA LYS A 207 11.38 17.31 -9.95
C LYS A 207 10.05 17.70 -9.28
N SER A 208 9.78 18.99 -9.15
CA SER A 208 8.51 19.51 -8.62
C SER A 208 7.29 19.22 -9.49
N SER A 209 7.50 18.87 -10.77
CA SER A 209 6.45 18.54 -11.74
C SER A 209 6.27 17.04 -11.93
N ILE A 210 6.91 16.21 -11.09
CA ILE A 210 6.82 14.76 -11.13
C ILE A 210 6.17 14.29 -9.84
N TYR A 211 5.03 13.59 -9.96
CA TYR A 211 4.15 13.25 -8.83
C TYR A 211 4.25 11.80 -8.36
N ASN A 212 4.96 10.96 -9.10
CA ASN A 212 5.21 9.59 -8.67
C ASN A 212 6.66 9.37 -8.26
N GLN A 213 6.89 8.33 -7.47
CA GLN A 213 8.23 7.86 -7.18
C GLN A 213 8.81 7.20 -8.43
N TYR A 214 10.09 7.43 -8.68
CA TYR A 214 10.84 6.82 -9.77
C TYR A 214 12.15 6.22 -9.25
N LEU A 215 12.68 5.23 -9.97
CA LEU A 215 13.97 4.65 -9.65
C LEU A 215 15.08 5.53 -10.21
N PRO A 216 16.08 5.98 -9.42
CA PRO A 216 17.19 6.81 -9.88
C PRO A 216 18.24 5.98 -10.66
N ARG A 217 17.76 5.07 -11.52
CA ARG A 217 18.59 4.16 -12.32
C ARG A 217 18.63 4.65 -13.75
N LYS A 218 19.83 4.98 -14.23
CA LYS A 218 20.05 5.39 -15.63
C LYS A 218 19.70 4.24 -16.58
N ASN A 219 19.15 4.60 -17.74
CA ASN A 219 18.78 3.68 -18.81
C ASN A 219 17.74 2.61 -18.44
N PHE A 220 16.99 2.84 -17.37
CA PHE A 220 15.84 2.00 -16.99
C PHE A 220 14.54 2.66 -17.44
N ASN A 221 13.73 1.92 -18.20
CA ASN A 221 12.45 2.40 -18.73
C ASN A 221 11.38 2.29 -17.64
N GLN A 222 10.78 3.41 -17.24
CA GLN A 222 9.80 3.49 -16.17
C GLN A 222 8.74 4.55 -16.45
N PHE A 223 7.64 4.54 -15.69
CA PHE A 223 6.58 5.52 -15.83
C PHE A 223 6.84 6.75 -14.96
N PHE A 224 6.52 7.93 -15.52
CA PHE A 224 6.52 9.20 -14.83
C PHE A 224 5.14 9.84 -14.96
N LEU A 225 4.62 10.37 -13.85
CA LEU A 225 3.40 11.17 -13.81
C LEU A 225 3.84 12.64 -13.79
N ILE A 226 3.65 13.33 -14.93
CA ILE A 226 4.21 14.66 -15.17
C ILE A 226 3.09 15.66 -15.45
N ASP A 227 3.23 16.89 -14.96
CA ASP A 227 2.34 18.01 -15.28
C ASP A 227 2.26 18.25 -16.79
N ASN A 228 1.05 18.39 -17.33
CA ASN A 228 0.80 18.62 -18.76
C ASN A 228 1.47 19.90 -19.27
N TRP A 229 1.49 20.98 -18.47
CA TRP A 229 2.14 22.22 -18.86
C TRP A 229 3.64 22.08 -19.14
N VAL A 230 4.32 21.15 -18.43
CA VAL A 230 5.74 20.88 -18.66
C VAL A 230 5.94 20.12 -19.98
N LEU A 231 5.05 19.19 -20.29
CA LEU A 231 5.07 18.42 -21.53
C LEU A 231 4.79 19.33 -22.73
N GLU A 232 3.77 20.16 -22.65
CA GLU A 232 3.42 21.17 -23.67
C GLU A 232 4.56 22.16 -23.90
N LYS A 233 5.16 22.69 -22.81
CA LYS A 233 6.29 23.63 -22.89
C LYS A 233 7.51 23.05 -23.61
N ASN A 234 7.72 21.75 -23.50
CA ASN A 234 8.84 21.04 -24.15
C ASN A 234 8.43 20.40 -25.47
N ASN A 235 7.21 20.65 -25.98
CA ASN A 235 6.65 20.05 -27.20
C ASN A 235 6.70 18.50 -27.21
N ILE A 236 6.50 17.88 -26.05
CA ILE A 236 6.48 16.44 -25.90
C ILE A 236 5.06 15.97 -26.21
N HIS A 237 4.89 15.30 -27.35
CA HIS A 237 3.61 14.72 -27.78
C HIS A 237 3.55 13.24 -27.38
N PHE A 238 2.38 12.77 -26.88
CA PHE A 238 2.15 11.42 -26.36
C PHE A 238 0.75 10.93 -26.74
#